data_857d657268b4bfccb68ac8b8df719020
#
_entry.id   857d657268b4bfccb68ac8b8df719020
#
_cell.length_a   1.000
_cell.length_b   1.000
_cell.length_c   1.000
_cell.angle_alpha   90.00
_cell.angle_beta   90.00
_cell.angle_gamma   90.00
#
_symmetry.space_group_name_H-M   'P 1'
#
loop_
_entity.id
_entity.type
_entity.pdbx_description
1 polymer ?
#
loop_
_entity_poly.entity_id
_entity_poly.type
_entity_poly.pdbx_seq_one_letter_code
_entity_poly.pdbx_strand_id
1 'polypeptide(L)'
;MTDIYRDGVVVIGAGVAGLAASRCLRAAGVPTTLIEALSRIGGRAVTADVCGEPFDLGATWLHDADRNPLVDLSDIPLIDSDALRTERVTVAGRLASPEELAAYEAAWSGVDAVVAPALGGPDTSLEAALAAMAGDPWEPLITLWEGATIAAVDADRLGLQDWWRNRLDGPNRVPPEGVGAFVARLLATEAILSCAAERIDWSGPGVRIGTAQGVIRGAAAIVTVSTGVLAAGRMRFDPELPLAVQRAIHGLPMGLLTKIALPGNDRLGLAADTLLVDREGAMTFNAWPFGRSHIAGFVGGRRAWGVADDPAAMEALAREELRRMLGGTALRGIGSAAHISAWGTDAAFLGAYAYAGPGDADERGVLAAAFPGERLVFAGEAARTDGLAGTVGGAYLSGVEAARRLLALRPGGGLHPPYR
;
A
#
# COMPACT_ATOMS: atom_id res chain seq x y z
N MET A 1 -21.69 -25.57 -16.56
CA MET A 1 -21.22 -24.48 -15.66
C MET A 1 -20.77 -25.12 -14.37
N THR A 2 -19.60 -24.78 -13.89
CA THR A 2 -19.09 -25.14 -12.55
C THR A 2 -19.90 -24.36 -11.51
N ASP A 3 -20.37 -25.08 -10.48
CA ASP A 3 -21.16 -24.46 -9.43
C ASP A 3 -20.26 -24.06 -8.25
N ILE A 4 -20.07 -22.76 -8.03
CA ILE A 4 -19.25 -22.24 -6.92
C ILE A 4 -19.76 -22.68 -5.54
N TYR A 5 -21.06 -22.98 -5.41
CA TYR A 5 -21.63 -23.45 -4.14
C TYR A 5 -21.35 -24.93 -3.85
N ARG A 6 -21.08 -25.72 -4.90
CA ARG A 6 -20.70 -27.13 -4.77
C ARG A 6 -19.19 -27.32 -4.80
N ASP A 7 -18.53 -26.69 -5.77
CA ASP A 7 -17.13 -26.96 -6.11
C ASP A 7 -16.18 -25.96 -5.45
N GLY A 8 -16.73 -24.87 -4.84
CA GLY A 8 -16.01 -23.89 -4.05
C GLY A 8 -15.18 -22.89 -4.85
N VAL A 9 -14.61 -21.92 -4.14
CA VAL A 9 -13.71 -20.89 -4.67
C VAL A 9 -12.36 -20.97 -3.97
N VAL A 10 -11.27 -20.89 -4.74
CA VAL A 10 -9.92 -20.78 -4.19
C VAL A 10 -9.51 -19.29 -4.16
N VAL A 11 -9.15 -18.78 -2.99
CA VAL A 11 -8.61 -17.44 -2.83
C VAL A 11 -7.09 -17.54 -2.63
N ILE A 12 -6.33 -16.86 -3.46
CA ILE A 12 -4.87 -16.93 -3.50
C ILE A 12 -4.28 -15.64 -2.92
N GLY A 13 -3.67 -15.75 -1.75
CA GLY A 13 -3.14 -14.66 -0.94
C GLY A 13 -4.06 -14.30 0.23
N ALA A 14 -3.53 -14.34 1.46
CA ALA A 14 -4.24 -13.95 2.68
C ALA A 14 -3.86 -12.53 3.14
N GLY A 15 -3.62 -11.62 2.19
CA GLY A 15 -3.62 -10.19 2.41
C GLY A 15 -5.05 -9.67 2.66
N VAL A 16 -5.19 -8.37 2.90
CA VAL A 16 -6.50 -7.75 3.22
C VAL A 16 -7.58 -8.09 2.18
N ALA A 17 -7.25 -8.05 0.89
CA ALA A 17 -8.19 -8.37 -0.18
C ALA A 17 -8.66 -9.84 -0.11
N GLY A 18 -7.73 -10.78 0.07
CA GLY A 18 -8.07 -12.20 0.15
C GLY A 18 -8.86 -12.56 1.42
N LEU A 19 -8.51 -11.94 2.55
CA LEU A 19 -9.26 -12.08 3.80
C LEU A 19 -10.71 -11.58 3.63
N ALA A 20 -10.88 -10.38 3.06
CA ALA A 20 -12.19 -9.80 2.79
C ALA A 20 -13.01 -10.65 1.83
N ALA A 21 -12.42 -11.11 0.72
CA ALA A 21 -13.07 -11.98 -0.24
C ALA A 21 -13.51 -13.30 0.39
N SER A 22 -12.63 -13.96 1.14
CA SER A 22 -12.93 -15.23 1.81
C SER A 22 -14.07 -15.11 2.82
N ARG A 23 -14.07 -14.04 3.63
CA ARG A 23 -15.16 -13.77 4.57
C ARG A 23 -16.48 -13.54 3.86
N CYS A 24 -16.49 -12.77 2.78
CA CYS A 24 -17.69 -12.50 1.99
C CYS A 24 -18.25 -13.78 1.36
N LEU A 25 -17.41 -14.62 0.76
CA LEU A 25 -17.83 -15.89 0.17
C LEU A 25 -18.37 -16.87 1.22
N ARG A 26 -17.67 -17.04 2.34
CA ARG A 26 -18.09 -17.92 3.44
C ARG A 26 -19.41 -17.46 4.07
N ALA A 27 -19.60 -16.16 4.26
CA ALA A 27 -20.85 -15.58 4.76
C ALA A 27 -22.03 -15.88 3.80
N ALA A 28 -21.78 -16.01 2.49
CA ALA A 28 -22.76 -16.41 1.49
C ALA A 28 -22.91 -17.93 1.35
N GLY A 29 -22.26 -18.74 2.19
CA GLY A 29 -22.33 -20.21 2.17
C GLY A 29 -21.53 -20.88 1.06
N VAL A 30 -20.56 -20.17 0.43
CA VAL A 30 -19.68 -20.74 -0.59
C VAL A 30 -18.48 -21.43 0.06
N PRO A 31 -18.21 -22.72 -0.22
CA PRO A 31 -16.99 -23.37 0.21
C PRO A 31 -15.77 -22.60 -0.30
N THR A 32 -14.90 -22.18 0.62
CA THR A 32 -13.79 -21.29 0.26
C THR A 32 -12.48 -21.83 0.85
N THR A 33 -11.51 -22.06 -0.03
CA THR A 33 -10.14 -22.39 0.35
C THR A 33 -9.26 -21.15 0.18
N LEU A 34 -8.77 -20.60 1.29
CA LEU A 34 -7.81 -19.50 1.28
C LEU A 34 -6.40 -20.05 1.47
N ILE A 35 -5.49 -19.72 0.56
CA ILE A 35 -4.07 -20.11 0.63
C ILE A 35 -3.17 -18.90 0.70
N GLU A 36 -2.05 -19.04 1.42
CA GLU A 36 -1.06 -17.98 1.63
C GLU A 36 0.36 -18.54 1.53
N ALA A 37 1.21 -17.86 0.78
CA ALA A 37 2.60 -18.26 0.61
C ALA A 37 3.43 -18.13 1.90
N LEU A 38 3.10 -17.16 2.74
CA LEU A 38 3.79 -16.90 4.00
C LEU A 38 3.20 -17.74 5.16
N SER A 39 3.92 -17.76 6.28
CA SER A 39 3.47 -18.37 7.54
C SER A 39 2.50 -17.49 8.34
N ARG A 40 2.01 -16.38 7.77
CA ARG A 40 1.13 -15.40 8.40
C ARG A 40 0.12 -14.82 7.43
N ILE A 41 -0.99 -14.33 7.93
CA ILE A 41 -1.97 -13.52 7.20
C ILE A 41 -1.60 -12.03 7.21
N GLY A 42 -2.41 -11.18 6.56
CA GLY A 42 -2.31 -9.71 6.56
C GLY A 42 -1.54 -9.14 5.36
N GLY A 43 -0.70 -9.94 4.72
CA GLY A 43 0.09 -9.49 3.56
C GLY A 43 1.03 -8.33 3.91
N ARG A 44 0.85 -7.17 3.28
CA ARG A 44 1.61 -5.92 3.54
C ARG A 44 1.08 -5.09 4.71
N ALA A 45 0.05 -5.53 5.41
CA ALA A 45 -0.38 -5.00 6.70
C ALA A 45 0.24 -5.86 7.81
N VAL A 46 1.32 -5.39 8.41
CA VAL A 46 2.13 -6.10 9.41
C VAL A 46 2.59 -5.14 10.47
N THR A 47 2.30 -5.48 11.72
CA THR A 47 2.80 -4.79 12.91
C THR A 47 3.90 -5.63 13.55
N ALA A 48 5.05 -5.01 13.80
CA ALA A 48 6.16 -5.56 14.56
C ALA A 48 6.18 -4.94 15.97
N ASP A 49 6.97 -5.53 16.86
CA ASP A 49 7.22 -4.98 18.18
C ASP A 49 8.53 -4.17 18.19
N VAL A 50 8.48 -2.95 18.72
CA VAL A 50 9.65 -2.12 18.98
C VAL A 50 9.64 -1.74 20.45
N CYS A 51 10.47 -2.37 21.24
CA CYS A 51 10.59 -2.14 22.70
C CYS A 51 9.24 -2.27 23.44
N GLY A 52 8.41 -3.22 23.08
CA GLY A 52 7.08 -3.45 23.67
C GLY A 52 5.96 -2.59 23.07
N GLU A 53 6.23 -1.86 21.99
CA GLU A 53 5.27 -0.96 21.34
C GLU A 53 5.06 -1.35 19.86
N PRO A 54 3.84 -1.16 19.33
CA PRO A 54 3.55 -1.55 17.94
C PRO A 54 4.23 -0.61 16.93
N PHE A 55 4.80 -1.19 15.88
CA PHE A 55 5.34 -0.50 14.72
C PHE A 55 4.85 -1.15 13.42
N ASP A 56 4.16 -0.42 12.59
CA ASP A 56 3.68 -0.92 11.30
C ASP A 56 4.78 -0.89 10.24
N LEU A 57 5.26 -2.07 9.87
CA LEU A 57 6.23 -2.24 8.77
C LEU A 57 5.65 -1.87 7.40
N GLY A 58 4.36 -2.09 7.21
CA GLY A 58 3.61 -1.78 5.99
C GLY A 58 2.60 -0.67 6.19
N ALA A 59 1.34 -0.94 5.92
CA ALA A 59 0.26 0.01 6.12
C ALA A 59 0.21 0.50 7.57
N THR A 60 0.12 1.82 7.76
CA THR A 60 0.10 2.48 9.08
C THR A 60 -1.20 3.25 9.30
N TRP A 61 -1.82 3.72 8.23
CA TRP A 61 -3.01 4.56 8.30
C TRP A 61 -4.19 3.88 7.63
N LEU A 62 -5.36 4.05 8.20
CA LEU A 62 -6.64 3.88 7.54
C LEU A 62 -6.95 5.22 6.86
N HIS A 63 -6.40 5.38 5.65
CA HIS A 63 -6.56 6.59 4.86
C HIS A 63 -8.01 6.82 4.47
N ASP A 64 -8.38 8.09 4.28
CA ASP A 64 -9.68 8.51 3.81
C ASP A 64 -10.81 7.89 4.67
N ALA A 65 -10.74 8.13 5.97
CA ALA A 65 -11.52 7.46 7.00
C ALA A 65 -13.03 7.54 6.77
N ASP A 66 -13.50 8.60 6.11
CA ASP A 66 -14.92 8.80 5.80
C ASP A 66 -15.43 7.78 4.75
N ARG A 67 -14.54 7.18 3.97
CA ARG A 67 -14.87 6.17 2.95
C ARG A 67 -14.20 4.81 3.19
N ASN A 68 -13.36 4.72 4.23
CA ASN A 68 -12.61 3.50 4.52
C ASN A 68 -13.45 2.51 5.32
N PRO A 69 -13.86 1.38 4.74
CA PRO A 69 -14.77 0.45 5.42
C PRO A 69 -14.19 -0.18 6.68
N LEU A 70 -12.86 -0.19 6.84
CA LEU A 70 -12.23 -0.73 8.04
C LEU A 70 -12.41 0.20 9.25
N VAL A 71 -12.72 1.48 9.03
CA VAL A 71 -13.10 2.42 10.09
C VAL A 71 -14.48 2.06 10.64
N ASP A 72 -15.45 1.84 9.75
CA ASP A 72 -16.82 1.44 10.15
C ASP A 72 -16.87 0.05 10.81
N LEU A 73 -15.98 -0.84 10.41
CA LEU A 73 -15.86 -2.18 10.96
C LEU A 73 -15.08 -2.23 12.27
N SER A 74 -14.48 -1.12 12.70
CA SER A 74 -13.68 -1.08 13.92
C SER A 74 -14.52 -1.33 15.16
N ASP A 75 -14.07 -2.25 15.99
CA ASP A 75 -14.65 -2.57 17.31
C ASP A 75 -13.89 -1.88 18.46
N ILE A 76 -12.92 -1.01 18.12
CA ILE A 76 -12.12 -0.23 19.07
C ILE A 76 -12.05 1.23 18.65
N PRO A 77 -11.83 2.16 19.58
CA PRO A 77 -11.56 3.55 19.24
C PRO A 77 -10.28 3.69 18.38
N LEU A 78 -10.38 4.46 17.31
CA LEU A 78 -9.27 4.79 16.43
C LEU A 78 -8.68 6.15 16.80
N ILE A 79 -7.37 6.28 16.65
CA ILE A 79 -6.64 7.52 16.89
C ILE A 79 -6.81 8.44 15.68
N ASP A 80 -7.12 9.71 15.90
CA ASP A 80 -7.06 10.75 14.88
C ASP A 80 -5.60 11.21 14.74
N SER A 81 -4.90 10.68 13.74
CA SER A 81 -3.48 10.97 13.56
C SER A 81 -3.23 12.39 13.06
N ASP A 82 -4.18 12.96 12.32
CA ASP A 82 -4.03 14.30 11.76
C ASP A 82 -4.16 15.38 12.85
N ALA A 83 -5.04 15.16 13.83
CA ALA A 83 -5.21 16.05 14.97
C ALA A 83 -4.00 16.07 15.92
N LEU A 84 -3.20 15.01 15.93
CA LEU A 84 -2.00 14.91 16.80
C LEU A 84 -0.75 15.47 16.12
N ARG A 85 -0.69 15.46 14.78
CA ARG A 85 0.52 15.79 14.03
C ARG A 85 0.95 17.23 14.22
N THR A 86 2.21 17.41 14.60
CA THR A 86 2.93 18.67 14.50
C THR A 86 4.01 18.54 13.42
N GLU A 87 4.46 19.66 12.85
CA GLU A 87 5.46 19.65 11.80
C GLU A 87 6.68 20.46 12.21
N ARG A 88 7.86 19.92 11.89
CA ARG A 88 9.14 20.61 12.06
C ARG A 88 9.88 20.61 10.73
N VAL A 89 9.90 21.76 10.09
CA VAL A 89 10.56 21.98 8.81
C VAL A 89 11.97 22.50 9.03
N THR A 90 12.94 21.89 8.36
CA THR A 90 14.34 22.34 8.37
C THR A 90 14.79 22.76 6.97
N VAL A 91 15.75 23.72 6.94
CA VAL A 91 16.36 24.27 5.74
C VAL A 91 17.84 24.41 6.02
N ALA A 92 18.70 23.81 5.23
CA ALA A 92 20.15 23.87 5.38
C ALA A 92 20.61 23.53 6.82
N GLY A 93 19.99 22.54 7.47
CA GLY A 93 20.37 22.08 8.81
C GLY A 93 19.91 22.95 9.98
N ARG A 94 19.03 23.92 9.76
CA ARG A 94 18.40 24.78 10.79
C ARG A 94 16.88 24.76 10.67
N LEU A 95 16.17 25.20 11.68
CA LEU A 95 14.75 25.47 11.58
C LEU A 95 14.45 26.48 10.47
N ALA A 96 13.42 26.23 9.70
CA ALA A 96 12.89 27.19 8.74
C ALA A 96 12.47 28.48 9.43
N SER A 97 12.76 29.65 8.81
CA SER A 97 12.29 30.93 9.30
C SER A 97 10.76 31.07 9.09
N PRO A 98 10.11 32.06 9.76
CA PRO A 98 8.69 32.31 9.50
C PRO A 98 8.38 32.61 8.03
N GLU A 99 9.27 33.30 7.32
CA GLU A 99 9.14 33.59 5.88
C GLU A 99 9.28 32.33 5.03
N GLU A 100 10.21 31.45 5.39
CA GLU A 100 10.37 30.14 4.71
C GLU A 100 9.18 29.25 4.96
N LEU A 101 8.61 29.22 6.16
CA LEU A 101 7.37 28.48 6.45
C LEU A 101 6.17 29.02 5.67
N ALA A 102 6.01 30.33 5.60
CA ALA A 102 4.95 30.95 4.80
C ALA A 102 5.10 30.63 3.31
N ALA A 103 6.34 30.60 2.78
CA ALA A 103 6.59 30.18 1.41
C ALA A 103 6.32 28.68 1.19
N TYR A 104 6.66 27.83 2.16
CA TYR A 104 6.34 26.41 2.17
C TYR A 104 4.84 26.16 2.08
N GLU A 105 4.05 26.81 2.94
CA GLU A 105 2.59 26.70 2.94
C GLU A 105 1.97 27.21 1.62
N ALA A 106 2.49 28.31 1.08
CA ALA A 106 2.05 28.86 -0.20
C ALA A 106 2.35 27.91 -1.37
N ALA A 107 3.54 27.30 -1.40
CA ALA A 107 3.93 26.34 -2.43
C ALA A 107 3.00 25.11 -2.42
N TRP A 108 2.73 24.54 -1.25
CA TRP A 108 1.77 23.44 -1.10
C TRP A 108 0.37 23.80 -1.54
N SER A 109 -0.14 24.95 -1.13
CA SER A 109 -1.48 25.43 -1.51
C SER A 109 -1.61 25.69 -3.02
N GLY A 110 -0.49 25.92 -3.72
CA GLY A 110 -0.44 26.18 -5.15
C GLY A 110 -0.45 24.93 -6.04
N VAL A 111 -0.15 23.74 -5.51
CA VAL A 111 0.06 22.50 -6.30
C VAL A 111 -1.10 22.21 -7.25
N ASP A 112 -2.33 22.23 -6.75
CA ASP A 112 -3.52 21.92 -7.55
C ASP A 112 -3.69 22.87 -8.74
N ALA A 113 -3.48 24.17 -8.52
CA ALA A 113 -3.57 25.18 -9.58
C ALA A 113 -2.48 24.99 -10.64
N VAL A 114 -1.28 24.52 -10.23
CA VAL A 114 -0.16 24.24 -11.12
C VAL A 114 -0.40 23.02 -11.99
N VAL A 115 -0.94 21.94 -11.45
CA VAL A 115 -1.15 20.69 -12.19
C VAL A 115 -2.44 20.67 -13.01
N ALA A 116 -3.45 21.46 -12.62
CA ALA A 116 -4.78 21.46 -13.26
C ALA A 116 -4.78 21.65 -14.79
N PRO A 117 -3.94 22.51 -15.40
CA PRO A 117 -3.90 22.66 -16.85
C PRO A 117 -3.46 21.37 -17.59
N ALA A 118 -2.58 20.56 -16.96
CA ALA A 118 -2.07 19.34 -17.57
C ALA A 118 -3.09 18.19 -17.52
N LEU A 119 -4.05 18.21 -16.59
CA LEU A 119 -5.08 17.17 -16.45
C LEU A 119 -6.04 17.08 -17.65
N GLY A 120 -6.19 18.16 -18.42
CA GLY A 120 -7.05 18.20 -19.61
C GLY A 120 -6.37 17.72 -20.89
N GLY A 121 -5.07 17.42 -20.86
CA GLY A 121 -4.26 16.97 -22.00
C GLY A 121 -3.96 15.46 -21.99
N PRO A 122 -3.04 15.03 -22.87
CA PRO A 122 -2.46 13.70 -22.79
C PRO A 122 -1.81 13.49 -21.42
N ASP A 123 -1.96 12.28 -20.89
CA ASP A 123 -1.37 11.96 -19.59
C ASP A 123 0.15 12.10 -19.62
N THR A 124 0.71 12.74 -18.60
CA THR A 124 2.13 13.02 -18.46
C THR A 124 2.61 12.57 -17.09
N SER A 125 3.91 12.69 -16.78
CA SER A 125 4.39 12.45 -15.43
C SER A 125 4.01 13.59 -14.48
N LEU A 126 3.90 13.29 -13.19
CA LEU A 126 3.68 14.29 -12.15
C LEU A 126 4.81 15.34 -12.15
N GLU A 127 6.08 14.92 -12.32
CA GLU A 127 7.23 15.84 -12.40
C GLU A 127 7.07 16.84 -13.56
N ALA A 128 6.66 16.35 -14.74
CA ALA A 128 6.43 17.25 -15.89
C ALA A 128 5.29 18.26 -15.63
N ALA A 129 4.25 17.88 -14.89
CA ALA A 129 3.18 18.79 -14.49
C ALA A 129 3.64 19.80 -13.44
N LEU A 130 4.50 19.39 -12.49
CA LEU A 130 5.09 20.26 -11.46
C LEU A 130 6.20 21.17 -12.00
N ALA A 131 6.70 20.93 -13.22
CA ALA A 131 7.74 21.76 -13.83
C ALA A 131 7.34 23.26 -13.96
N ALA A 132 6.06 23.60 -13.91
CA ALA A 132 5.59 24.98 -13.83
C ALA A 132 5.94 25.67 -12.50
N MET A 133 6.33 24.93 -11.45
CA MET A 133 6.90 25.46 -10.20
C MET A 133 8.41 25.69 -10.29
N ALA A 134 9.04 25.50 -11.46
CA ALA A 134 10.49 25.62 -11.59
C ALA A 134 11.00 26.97 -11.08
N GLY A 135 11.95 26.92 -10.15
CA GLY A 135 12.50 28.11 -9.46
C GLY A 135 11.88 28.38 -8.08
N ASP A 136 10.79 27.72 -7.71
CA ASP A 136 10.32 27.68 -6.33
C ASP A 136 11.27 26.81 -5.49
N PRO A 137 11.81 27.31 -4.37
CA PRO A 137 12.76 26.56 -3.55
C PRO A 137 12.14 25.30 -2.89
N TRP A 138 10.81 25.18 -2.86
CA TRP A 138 10.08 24.04 -2.27
C TRP A 138 9.63 22.99 -3.29
N GLU A 139 9.73 23.30 -4.59
CA GLU A 139 9.34 22.36 -5.65
C GLU A 139 10.03 20.99 -5.51
N PRO A 140 11.37 20.89 -5.24
CA PRO A 140 11.99 19.58 -5.11
C PRO A 140 11.44 18.74 -3.95
N LEU A 141 11.07 19.39 -2.82
CA LEU A 141 10.46 18.71 -1.69
C LEU A 141 9.04 18.24 -2.03
N ILE A 142 8.25 19.08 -2.69
CA ILE A 142 6.88 18.72 -3.12
C ILE A 142 6.93 17.53 -4.10
N THR A 143 7.82 17.58 -5.07
CA THR A 143 8.05 16.51 -6.04
C THR A 143 8.47 15.19 -5.36
N LEU A 144 9.38 15.26 -4.37
CA LEU A 144 9.79 14.12 -3.56
C LEU A 144 8.63 13.55 -2.73
N TRP A 145 7.86 14.44 -2.09
CA TRP A 145 6.76 14.04 -1.21
C TRP A 145 5.65 13.35 -1.98
N GLU A 146 5.11 14.00 -2.99
CA GLU A 146 3.98 13.47 -3.79
C GLU A 146 4.38 12.22 -4.58
N GLY A 147 5.61 12.16 -5.05
CA GLY A 147 6.15 10.99 -5.74
C GLY A 147 6.66 9.92 -4.77
N ALA A 148 7.91 10.05 -4.35
CA ALA A 148 8.63 8.99 -3.66
C ALA A 148 8.04 8.67 -2.27
N THR A 149 7.59 9.69 -1.51
CA THR A 149 7.11 9.48 -0.14
C THR A 149 5.66 8.95 -0.13
N ILE A 150 4.76 9.52 -0.93
CA ILE A 150 3.35 9.12 -0.94
C ILE A 150 3.08 7.99 -1.96
N ALA A 151 3.53 8.15 -3.20
CA ALA A 151 3.27 7.15 -4.24
C ALA A 151 4.34 6.03 -4.34
N ALA A 152 5.38 6.07 -3.49
CA ALA A 152 6.49 5.11 -3.46
C ALA A 152 7.30 5.03 -4.77
N VAL A 153 7.17 6.00 -5.64
CA VAL A 153 7.86 6.10 -6.93
C VAL A 153 8.23 7.54 -7.20
N ASP A 154 9.36 7.78 -7.87
CA ASP A 154 9.76 9.14 -8.24
C ASP A 154 8.75 9.75 -9.23
N ALA A 155 8.52 11.05 -9.10
CA ALA A 155 7.46 11.77 -9.81
C ALA A 155 7.61 11.75 -11.34
N ASP A 156 8.83 11.54 -11.88
CA ASP A 156 9.07 11.37 -13.32
C ASP A 156 8.45 10.08 -13.90
N ARG A 157 8.17 9.10 -13.05
CA ARG A 157 7.56 7.81 -13.42
C ARG A 157 6.10 7.68 -13.04
N LEU A 158 5.60 8.54 -12.15
CA LEU A 158 4.22 8.55 -11.71
C LEU A 158 3.33 9.28 -12.72
N GLY A 159 2.30 8.61 -13.23
CA GLY A 159 1.32 9.22 -14.12
C GLY A 159 0.49 10.27 -13.39
N LEU A 160 0.35 11.45 -14.00
CA LEU A 160 -0.44 12.55 -13.43
C LEU A 160 -1.89 12.16 -13.19
N GLN A 161 -2.50 11.40 -14.12
CA GLN A 161 -3.88 10.94 -13.99
C GLN A 161 -4.02 9.93 -12.84
N ASP A 162 -3.05 9.03 -12.66
CA ASP A 162 -3.06 8.07 -11.55
C ASP A 162 -2.92 8.79 -10.21
N TRP A 163 -1.96 9.72 -10.11
CA TRP A 163 -1.78 10.55 -8.93
C TRP A 163 -3.04 11.33 -8.58
N TRP A 164 -3.65 12.03 -9.56
CA TRP A 164 -4.84 12.85 -9.34
C TRP A 164 -6.05 12.03 -8.88
N ARG A 165 -6.27 10.86 -9.49
CA ARG A 165 -7.41 9.98 -9.17
C ARG A 165 -7.30 9.30 -7.81
N ASN A 166 -6.07 9.15 -7.28
CA ASN A 166 -5.80 8.41 -6.05
C ASN A 166 -5.28 9.30 -4.91
N ARG A 167 -5.58 10.59 -4.95
CA ARG A 167 -5.29 11.51 -3.85
C ARG A 167 -6.10 11.13 -2.61
N LEU A 168 -5.41 11.10 -1.47
CA LEU A 168 -5.97 10.74 -0.18
C LEU A 168 -6.22 12.01 0.64
N ASP A 169 -7.26 12.76 0.27
CA ASP A 169 -7.58 14.07 0.85
C ASP A 169 -8.43 13.98 2.14
N GLY A 170 -8.95 12.80 2.46
CA GLY A 170 -9.76 12.56 3.65
C GLY A 170 -8.93 12.33 4.92
N PRO A 171 -9.57 12.36 6.10
CA PRO A 171 -8.90 12.20 7.37
C PRO A 171 -8.29 10.80 7.53
N ASN A 172 -7.24 10.72 8.36
CA ASN A 172 -6.52 9.48 8.63
C ASN A 172 -6.83 8.98 10.04
N ARG A 173 -7.06 7.68 10.18
CA ARG A 173 -7.24 7.00 11.46
C ARG A 173 -6.20 5.90 11.64
N VAL A 174 -5.82 5.66 12.90
CA VAL A 174 -4.83 4.63 13.25
C VAL A 174 -5.34 3.78 14.41
N PRO A 175 -5.37 2.44 14.26
CA PRO A 175 -5.62 1.55 15.39
C PRO A 175 -4.47 1.64 16.41
N PRO A 176 -4.74 1.76 17.71
CA PRO A 176 -3.69 1.82 18.75
C PRO A 176 -2.71 0.65 18.73
N GLU A 177 -3.19 -0.52 18.35
CA GLU A 177 -2.42 -1.77 18.22
C GLU A 177 -1.60 -1.87 16.92
N GLY A 178 -1.73 -0.89 16.02
CA GLY A 178 -1.17 -0.90 14.67
C GLY A 178 -2.11 -1.55 13.65
N VAL A 179 -2.01 -1.09 12.37
CA VAL A 179 -2.91 -1.54 11.29
C VAL A 179 -2.73 -3.03 11.00
N GLY A 180 -1.51 -3.55 11.05
CA GLY A 180 -1.26 -4.97 10.79
C GLY A 180 -1.91 -5.88 11.83
N ALA A 181 -1.75 -5.58 13.13
CA ALA A 181 -2.37 -6.32 14.22
C ALA A 181 -3.91 -6.20 14.18
N PHE A 182 -4.42 -4.99 13.94
CA PHE A 182 -5.84 -4.72 13.77
C PHE A 182 -6.46 -5.55 12.64
N VAL A 183 -5.86 -5.56 11.45
CA VAL A 183 -6.31 -6.36 10.30
C VAL A 183 -6.29 -7.84 10.61
N ALA A 184 -5.18 -8.33 11.21
CA ALA A 184 -5.05 -9.74 11.55
C ALA A 184 -6.13 -10.19 12.55
N ARG A 185 -6.51 -9.34 13.49
CA ARG A 185 -7.57 -9.61 14.46
C ARG A 185 -8.98 -9.46 13.84
N LEU A 186 -9.25 -8.33 13.18
CA LEU A 186 -10.56 -8.00 12.63
C LEU A 186 -10.99 -8.94 11.50
N LEU A 187 -10.06 -9.28 10.61
CA LEU A 187 -10.33 -10.07 9.43
C LEU A 187 -9.89 -11.54 9.55
N ALA A 188 -9.52 -11.99 10.75
CA ALA A 188 -9.11 -13.37 10.98
C ALA A 188 -10.07 -14.38 10.34
N THR A 189 -9.50 -15.27 9.54
CA THR A 189 -10.23 -16.36 8.90
C THR A 189 -9.28 -17.52 8.62
N GLU A 190 -9.82 -18.73 8.52
CA GLU A 190 -9.02 -19.93 8.24
C GLU A 190 -8.29 -19.80 6.91
N ALA A 191 -6.99 -20.07 6.89
CA ALA A 191 -6.13 -20.06 5.73
C ALA A 191 -5.09 -21.17 5.81
N ILE A 192 -4.74 -21.75 4.67
CA ILE A 192 -3.62 -22.68 4.54
C ILE A 192 -2.35 -21.82 4.33
N LEU A 193 -1.56 -21.70 5.38
CA LEU A 193 -0.32 -20.92 5.37
C LEU A 193 0.84 -21.74 4.79
N SER A 194 1.93 -21.05 4.40
CA SER A 194 3.11 -21.66 3.78
C SER A 194 2.76 -22.49 2.53
N CYS A 195 1.72 -22.07 1.80
CA CYS A 195 1.16 -22.74 0.64
C CYS A 195 1.11 -21.77 -0.54
N ALA A 196 2.24 -21.63 -1.24
CA ALA A 196 2.35 -20.77 -2.42
C ALA A 196 1.66 -21.40 -3.63
N ALA A 197 0.86 -20.60 -4.35
CA ALA A 197 0.37 -20.98 -5.68
C ALA A 197 1.48 -20.76 -6.72
N GLU A 198 1.84 -21.82 -7.44
CA GLU A 198 2.89 -21.80 -8.47
C GLU A 198 2.30 -21.80 -9.89
N ARG A 199 1.14 -22.43 -10.05
CA ARG A 199 0.44 -22.54 -11.34
C ARG A 199 -1.07 -22.49 -11.15
N ILE A 200 -1.74 -21.78 -12.03
CA ILE A 200 -3.21 -21.76 -12.15
C ILE A 200 -3.58 -22.32 -13.52
N ASP A 201 -4.10 -23.55 -13.54
CA ASP A 201 -4.67 -24.16 -14.72
C ASP A 201 -6.19 -23.89 -14.72
N TRP A 202 -6.64 -23.12 -15.71
CA TRP A 202 -8.03 -22.74 -15.92
C TRP A 202 -8.56 -23.17 -17.31
N SER A 203 -7.87 -24.13 -17.96
CA SER A 203 -8.26 -24.70 -19.27
C SER A 203 -9.52 -25.54 -19.20
N GLY A 204 -9.80 -26.14 -18.03
CA GLY A 204 -10.93 -27.04 -17.81
C GLY A 204 -12.21 -26.34 -17.33
N PRO A 205 -13.20 -27.08 -16.84
CA PRO A 205 -14.49 -26.55 -16.37
C PRO A 205 -14.38 -25.75 -15.04
N GLY A 206 -13.27 -25.83 -14.32
CA GLY A 206 -12.97 -25.09 -13.08
C GLY A 206 -11.53 -24.62 -13.08
N VAL A 207 -10.96 -24.47 -11.91
CA VAL A 207 -9.56 -24.09 -11.72
C VAL A 207 -8.80 -25.17 -10.94
N ARG A 208 -7.50 -25.30 -11.24
CA ARG A 208 -6.58 -26.20 -10.55
C ARG A 208 -5.35 -25.39 -10.16
N ILE A 209 -5.13 -25.25 -8.87
CA ILE A 209 -4.02 -24.48 -8.31
C ILE A 209 -2.92 -25.45 -7.92
N GLY A 210 -1.80 -25.42 -8.63
CA GLY A 210 -0.61 -26.21 -8.30
C GLY A 210 0.18 -25.52 -7.20
N THR A 211 0.52 -26.28 -6.17
CA THR A 211 1.35 -25.86 -5.03
C THR A 211 2.39 -26.96 -4.75
N ALA A 212 3.41 -26.67 -3.96
CA ALA A 212 4.38 -27.66 -3.51
C ALA A 212 3.73 -28.81 -2.69
N GLN A 213 2.56 -28.57 -2.08
CA GLN A 213 1.83 -29.57 -1.29
C GLN A 213 0.82 -30.39 -2.12
N GLY A 214 0.63 -30.08 -3.39
CA GLY A 214 -0.30 -30.77 -4.28
C GLY A 214 -1.18 -29.81 -5.08
N VAL A 215 -2.35 -30.31 -5.52
CA VAL A 215 -3.28 -29.57 -6.38
C VAL A 215 -4.58 -29.27 -5.63
N ILE A 216 -4.91 -27.99 -5.51
CA ILE A 216 -6.21 -27.52 -4.98
C ILE A 216 -7.14 -27.27 -6.17
N ARG A 217 -8.42 -27.64 -6.04
CA ARG A 217 -9.43 -27.52 -7.09
C ARG A 217 -10.56 -26.61 -6.63
N GLY A 218 -11.14 -25.87 -7.56
CA GLY A 218 -12.32 -25.04 -7.32
C GLY A 218 -13.08 -24.75 -8.61
N ALA A 219 -14.26 -24.17 -8.48
CA ALA A 219 -15.04 -23.64 -9.60
C ALA A 219 -14.39 -22.38 -10.18
N ALA A 220 -13.85 -21.53 -9.31
CA ALA A 220 -13.22 -20.27 -9.67
C ALA A 220 -12.06 -19.94 -8.71
N ALA A 221 -11.25 -18.97 -9.08
CA ALA A 221 -10.21 -18.42 -8.20
C ALA A 221 -10.25 -16.89 -8.14
N ILE A 222 -9.96 -16.35 -6.95
CA ILE A 222 -9.65 -14.92 -6.73
C ILE A 222 -8.15 -14.81 -6.49
N VAL A 223 -7.47 -14.06 -7.36
CA VAL A 223 -6.02 -13.83 -7.30
C VAL A 223 -5.78 -12.48 -6.63
N THR A 224 -5.15 -12.47 -5.45
CA THR A 224 -4.94 -11.25 -4.66
C THR A 224 -3.46 -10.95 -4.40
N VAL A 225 -2.56 -11.59 -5.14
CA VAL A 225 -1.11 -11.31 -5.07
C VAL A 225 -0.79 -9.96 -5.71
N SER A 226 0.36 -9.37 -5.34
CA SER A 226 0.78 -8.08 -5.91
C SER A 226 1.03 -8.17 -7.42
N THR A 227 0.89 -7.04 -8.12
CA THR A 227 1.25 -6.93 -9.54
C THR A 227 2.73 -7.23 -9.77
N GLY A 228 3.60 -6.95 -8.80
CA GLY A 228 5.03 -7.32 -8.86
C GLY A 228 5.24 -8.84 -8.95
N VAL A 229 4.52 -9.63 -8.15
CA VAL A 229 4.57 -11.10 -8.20
C VAL A 229 4.03 -11.62 -9.52
N LEU A 230 2.94 -11.04 -10.04
CA LEU A 230 2.36 -11.40 -11.33
C LEU A 230 3.32 -11.07 -12.49
N ALA A 231 3.87 -9.86 -12.54
CA ALA A 231 4.79 -9.41 -13.57
C ALA A 231 6.11 -10.20 -13.58
N ALA A 232 6.58 -10.65 -12.41
CA ALA A 232 7.78 -11.49 -12.29
C ALA A 232 7.56 -12.94 -12.72
N GLY A 233 6.34 -13.33 -13.15
CA GLY A 233 6.04 -14.70 -13.59
C GLY A 233 6.19 -15.75 -12.48
N ARG A 234 6.10 -15.34 -11.20
CA ARG A 234 6.19 -16.26 -10.06
C ARG A 234 5.02 -17.23 -10.00
N MET A 235 3.92 -16.88 -10.65
CA MET A 235 2.72 -17.70 -10.81
C MET A 235 2.44 -17.88 -12.29
N ARG A 236 2.36 -19.12 -12.75
CA ARG A 236 2.09 -19.46 -14.16
C ARG A 236 0.60 -19.65 -14.38
N PHE A 237 0.09 -19.10 -15.47
CA PHE A 237 -1.30 -19.28 -15.91
C PHE A 237 -1.34 -20.21 -17.13
N ASP A 238 -2.29 -21.16 -17.13
CA ASP A 238 -2.50 -22.08 -18.24
C ASP A 238 -4.02 -22.24 -18.52
N PRO A 239 -4.52 -21.74 -19.67
CA PRO A 239 -3.76 -20.97 -20.68
C PRO A 239 -3.18 -19.64 -20.15
N GLU A 240 -2.33 -19.01 -20.95
CA GLU A 240 -1.83 -17.66 -20.65
C GLU A 240 -3.00 -16.67 -20.47
N LEU A 241 -2.78 -15.64 -19.64
CA LEU A 241 -3.78 -14.59 -19.47
C LEU A 241 -4.01 -13.80 -20.77
N PRO A 242 -5.21 -13.27 -21.02
CA PRO A 242 -5.45 -12.37 -22.14
C PRO A 242 -4.45 -11.20 -22.17
N LEU A 243 -4.03 -10.77 -23.36
CA LEU A 243 -3.05 -9.69 -23.54
C LEU A 243 -3.42 -8.40 -22.80
N ALA A 244 -4.72 -8.06 -22.74
CA ALA A 244 -5.17 -6.89 -21.98
C ALA A 244 -4.86 -7.01 -20.48
N VAL A 245 -5.05 -8.20 -19.90
CA VAL A 245 -4.73 -8.44 -18.48
C VAL A 245 -3.22 -8.43 -18.24
N GLN A 246 -2.44 -9.01 -19.17
CA GLN A 246 -0.96 -8.95 -19.08
C GLN A 246 -0.47 -7.51 -19.13
N ARG A 247 -1.00 -6.69 -20.06
CA ARG A 247 -0.68 -5.25 -20.13
C ARG A 247 -1.04 -4.52 -18.84
N ALA A 248 -2.24 -4.76 -18.30
CA ALA A 248 -2.66 -4.15 -17.03
C ALA A 248 -1.72 -4.50 -15.88
N ILE A 249 -1.27 -5.76 -15.78
CA ILE A 249 -0.30 -6.18 -14.77
C ILE A 249 1.03 -5.40 -14.93
N HIS A 250 1.53 -5.23 -16.15
CA HIS A 250 2.79 -4.52 -16.41
C HIS A 250 2.64 -3.00 -16.35
N GLY A 251 1.46 -2.45 -16.66
CA GLY A 251 1.13 -1.03 -16.53
C GLY A 251 0.92 -0.57 -15.07
N LEU A 252 0.90 -1.52 -14.13
CA LEU A 252 0.77 -1.26 -12.70
C LEU A 252 2.00 -1.79 -11.94
N PRO A 253 3.20 -1.27 -12.21
CA PRO A 253 4.41 -1.71 -11.51
C PRO A 253 4.35 -1.35 -10.02
N MET A 254 5.21 -2.02 -9.24
CA MET A 254 5.31 -1.76 -7.80
C MET A 254 6.31 -0.64 -7.51
N GLY A 255 5.87 0.34 -6.75
CA GLY A 255 6.74 1.28 -6.07
C GLY A 255 7.36 0.66 -4.81
N LEU A 256 8.35 1.34 -4.25
CA LEU A 256 8.97 0.94 -2.98
C LEU A 256 8.98 2.10 -2.00
N LEU A 257 8.35 1.89 -0.85
CA LEU A 257 8.50 2.70 0.35
C LEU A 257 9.09 1.81 1.44
N THR A 258 10.29 2.16 1.90
CA THR A 258 10.97 1.47 3.00
C THR A 258 10.78 2.26 4.28
N LYS A 259 10.45 1.55 5.35
CA LYS A 259 10.33 2.11 6.70
C LYS A 259 11.45 1.61 7.59
N ILE A 260 11.90 2.45 8.51
CA ILE A 260 12.87 2.14 9.55
C ILE A 260 12.36 2.58 10.90
N ALA A 261 12.47 1.71 11.91
CA ALA A 261 12.19 2.02 13.31
C ALA A 261 13.51 2.24 14.06
N LEU A 262 13.70 3.42 14.59
CA LEU A 262 14.86 3.80 15.39
C LEU A 262 14.41 4.05 16.84
N PRO A 263 14.66 3.13 17.78
CA PRO A 263 14.34 3.31 19.19
C PRO A 263 15.12 4.49 19.78
N GLY A 264 14.50 5.22 20.71
CA GLY A 264 15.14 6.31 21.41
C GLY A 264 14.72 6.42 22.86
N ASN A 265 15.65 6.79 23.73
CA ASN A 265 15.42 6.93 25.17
C ASN A 265 15.16 8.37 25.59
N ASP A 266 15.43 9.33 24.70
CA ASP A 266 15.26 10.76 24.91
C ASP A 266 14.40 11.32 23.78
N ARG A 267 13.47 12.18 24.09
CA ARG A 267 12.59 12.81 23.08
C ARG A 267 13.28 13.88 22.25
N LEU A 268 14.57 14.10 22.42
CA LEU A 268 15.40 15.00 21.61
C LEU A 268 14.86 16.44 21.51
N GLY A 269 14.08 16.86 22.52
CA GLY A 269 13.39 18.16 22.48
C GLY A 269 12.24 18.23 21.47
N LEU A 270 11.77 17.09 20.97
CA LEU A 270 10.62 16.99 20.05
C LEU A 270 9.36 16.59 20.81
N ALA A 271 8.22 17.15 20.43
CA ALA A 271 6.93 16.67 20.88
C ALA A 271 6.63 15.28 20.27
N ALA A 272 5.68 14.54 20.87
CA ALA A 272 5.13 13.37 20.21
C ALA A 272 4.46 13.78 18.88
N ASP A 273 4.41 12.84 17.96
CA ASP A 273 3.80 13.01 16.63
C ASP A 273 4.39 14.16 15.80
N THR A 274 5.69 14.49 16.02
CA THR A 274 6.37 15.49 15.21
C THR A 274 6.82 14.87 13.89
N LEU A 275 6.24 15.35 12.79
CA LEU A 275 6.72 15.08 11.44
C LEU A 275 7.95 15.95 11.17
N LEU A 276 9.10 15.31 10.92
CA LEU A 276 10.34 15.98 10.53
C LEU A 276 10.43 16.00 9.02
N VAL A 277 10.57 17.18 8.46
CA VAL A 277 10.72 17.45 7.04
C VAL A 277 11.95 18.34 6.82
N ASP A 278 12.79 17.98 5.86
CA ASP A 278 13.93 18.81 5.46
C ASP A 278 13.80 19.17 3.99
N ARG A 279 13.90 20.46 3.65
CA ARG A 279 13.76 20.96 2.29
C ARG A 279 14.70 20.27 1.29
N GLU A 280 15.92 19.98 1.73
CA GLU A 280 16.94 19.27 0.94
C GLU A 280 16.98 17.76 1.25
N GLY A 281 16.01 17.25 2.03
CA GLY A 281 15.98 15.88 2.53
C GLY A 281 15.59 14.84 1.50
N ALA A 282 15.98 13.62 1.83
CA ALA A 282 15.62 12.43 1.06
C ALA A 282 14.67 11.52 1.82
N MET A 283 14.49 11.78 3.11
CA MET A 283 13.63 11.02 4.02
C MET A 283 12.77 11.96 4.84
N THR A 284 11.62 11.44 5.26
CA THR A 284 10.79 12.05 6.29
C THR A 284 10.74 11.15 7.51
N PHE A 285 10.50 11.76 8.68
CA PHE A 285 10.41 10.99 9.91
C PHE A 285 9.20 11.42 10.72
N ASN A 286 8.54 10.45 11.36
CA ASN A 286 7.56 10.72 12.39
C ASN A 286 8.22 10.39 13.75
N ALA A 287 8.49 11.42 14.53
CA ALA A 287 9.13 11.26 15.82
C ALA A 287 8.10 10.97 16.90
N TRP A 288 8.34 9.91 17.64
CA TRP A 288 7.52 9.48 18.79
C TRP A 288 6.03 9.31 18.45
N PRO A 289 5.69 8.54 17.37
CA PRO A 289 4.32 8.40 16.90
C PRO A 289 3.43 7.85 18.03
N PHE A 290 2.37 8.57 18.33
CA PHE A 290 1.43 8.25 19.42
C PHE A 290 2.08 8.17 20.80
N GLY A 291 3.15 8.94 21.02
CA GLY A 291 3.92 8.97 22.24
C GLY A 291 4.88 7.78 22.46
N ARG A 292 5.05 6.91 21.46
CA ARG A 292 5.93 5.72 21.51
C ARG A 292 7.41 6.08 21.54
N SER A 293 8.25 5.13 21.94
CA SER A 293 9.68 5.33 22.19
C SER A 293 10.55 5.04 20.95
N HIS A 294 10.09 5.44 19.76
CA HIS A 294 10.85 5.28 18.52
C HIS A 294 10.57 6.42 17.53
N ILE A 295 11.48 6.58 16.58
CA ILE A 295 11.30 7.40 15.39
C ILE A 295 11.02 6.47 14.21
N ALA A 296 9.97 6.76 13.45
CA ALA A 296 9.64 6.07 12.21
C ALA A 296 10.18 6.89 11.03
N GLY A 297 11.14 6.34 10.27
CA GLY A 297 11.67 6.96 9.06
C GLY A 297 11.09 6.34 7.80
N PHE A 298 10.95 7.16 6.75
CA PHE A 298 10.36 6.79 5.46
C PHE A 298 11.25 7.23 4.32
N VAL A 299 11.57 6.31 3.41
CA VAL A 299 12.25 6.60 2.14
C VAL A 299 11.56 5.87 1.01
N GLY A 300 11.30 6.55 -0.10
CA GLY A 300 10.61 6.01 -1.25
C GLY A 300 11.40 6.09 -2.56
N GLY A 301 10.81 5.55 -3.62
CA GLY A 301 11.32 5.66 -4.98
C GLY A 301 12.69 5.02 -5.19
N ARG A 302 13.49 5.58 -6.10
CA ARG A 302 14.83 5.07 -6.44
C ARG A 302 15.75 4.96 -5.24
N ARG A 303 15.64 5.85 -4.27
CA ARG A 303 16.47 5.79 -3.06
C ARG A 303 16.15 4.58 -2.21
N ALA A 304 14.87 4.24 -2.05
CA ALA A 304 14.46 3.02 -1.36
C ALA A 304 14.98 1.77 -2.08
N TRP A 305 14.86 1.71 -3.41
CA TRP A 305 15.40 0.62 -4.21
C TRP A 305 16.93 0.51 -4.11
N GLY A 306 17.64 1.63 -4.01
CA GLY A 306 19.10 1.68 -3.88
C GLY A 306 19.65 1.11 -2.56
N VAL A 307 18.81 0.96 -1.54
CA VAL A 307 19.16 0.41 -0.21
C VAL A 307 18.33 -0.80 0.19
N ALA A 308 17.53 -1.36 -0.75
CA ALA A 308 16.53 -2.38 -0.45
C ALA A 308 17.12 -3.71 0.07
N ASP A 309 18.32 -4.05 -0.36
CA ASP A 309 19.05 -5.26 0.00
C ASP A 309 20.18 -5.02 1.01
N ASP A 310 20.34 -3.77 1.49
CA ASP A 310 21.40 -3.38 2.43
C ASP A 310 20.80 -2.65 3.67
N PRO A 311 20.40 -3.37 4.72
CA PRO A 311 19.89 -2.78 5.94
C PRO A 311 20.86 -1.81 6.62
N ALA A 312 22.18 -2.03 6.49
CA ALA A 312 23.18 -1.14 7.08
C ALA A 312 23.25 0.19 6.33
N ALA A 313 23.18 0.16 5.00
CA ALA A 313 23.07 1.36 4.17
C ALA A 313 21.77 2.13 4.46
N MET A 314 20.64 1.43 4.68
CA MET A 314 19.38 2.07 5.05
C MET A 314 19.48 2.77 6.41
N GLU A 315 20.07 2.12 7.43
CA GLU A 315 20.27 2.75 8.74
C GLU A 315 21.23 3.95 8.64
N ALA A 316 22.32 3.82 7.89
CA ALA A 316 23.28 4.91 7.68
C ALA A 316 22.61 6.13 7.01
N LEU A 317 21.80 5.91 5.99
CA LEU A 317 20.99 6.94 5.32
C LEU A 317 20.08 7.65 6.34
N ALA A 318 19.29 6.90 7.09
CA ALA A 318 18.37 7.47 8.07
C ALA A 318 19.08 8.29 9.15
N ARG A 319 20.24 7.83 9.62
CA ARG A 319 21.04 8.56 10.61
C ARG A 319 21.64 9.84 10.04
N GLU A 320 22.08 9.83 8.79
CA GLU A 320 22.62 11.02 8.13
C GLU A 320 21.51 12.08 7.94
N GLU A 321 20.33 11.69 7.51
CA GLU A 321 19.18 12.58 7.37
C GLU A 321 18.77 13.19 8.74
N LEU A 322 18.66 12.37 9.78
CA LEU A 322 18.38 12.85 11.15
C LEU A 322 19.49 13.77 11.68
N ARG A 323 20.76 13.45 11.37
CA ARG A 323 21.88 14.30 11.76
C ARG A 323 21.77 15.71 11.14
N ARG A 324 21.31 15.78 9.91
CA ARG A 324 21.11 17.02 9.19
C ARG A 324 19.99 17.86 9.81
N MET A 325 18.86 17.21 10.17
CA MET A 325 17.69 17.86 10.75
C MET A 325 17.85 18.26 12.22
N LEU A 326 18.56 17.44 13.02
CA LEU A 326 18.59 17.54 14.49
C LEU A 326 19.98 17.85 15.06
N GLY A 327 21.03 17.73 14.23
CA GLY A 327 22.41 17.84 14.65
C GLY A 327 22.96 16.53 15.26
N GLY A 328 24.31 16.39 15.23
CA GLY A 328 24.97 15.13 15.62
C GLY A 328 24.83 14.77 17.11
N THR A 329 24.58 15.74 17.99
CA THR A 329 24.40 15.51 19.43
C THR A 329 23.09 14.74 19.71
N ALA A 330 22.03 15.02 18.95
CA ALA A 330 20.75 14.35 19.08
C ALA A 330 20.84 12.84 18.82
N LEU A 331 21.67 12.41 17.88
CA LEU A 331 21.81 11.00 17.53
C LEU A 331 22.31 10.09 18.67
N ARG A 332 22.92 10.64 19.72
CA ARG A 332 23.37 9.87 20.87
C ARG A 332 22.22 9.24 21.68
N GLY A 333 21.02 9.81 21.57
CA GLY A 333 19.81 9.28 22.19
C GLY A 333 19.06 8.23 21.35
N ILE A 334 19.55 7.95 20.12
CA ILE A 334 18.89 7.05 19.16
C ILE A 334 19.66 5.73 19.07
N GLY A 335 18.99 4.60 19.38
CA GLY A 335 19.52 3.26 19.25
C GLY A 335 19.70 2.81 17.80
N SER A 336 20.24 1.62 17.59
CA SER A 336 20.27 0.96 16.26
C SER A 336 18.86 0.63 15.78
N ALA A 337 18.71 0.46 14.48
CA ALA A 337 17.43 0.09 13.87
C ALA A 337 16.89 -1.20 14.50
N ALA A 338 15.66 -1.15 15.01
CA ALA A 338 14.96 -2.33 15.52
C ALA A 338 14.35 -3.12 14.35
N HIS A 339 13.77 -2.41 13.39
CA HIS A 339 13.17 -2.98 12.19
C HIS A 339 13.41 -2.12 10.96
N ILE A 340 13.56 -2.78 9.82
CA ILE A 340 13.55 -2.19 8.48
C ILE A 340 12.61 -3.04 7.63
N SER A 341 11.69 -2.41 6.89
CA SER A 341 10.79 -3.16 5.99
C SER A 341 11.52 -3.61 4.72
N ALA A 342 11.25 -4.84 4.27
CA ALA A 342 11.94 -5.48 3.14
C ALA A 342 11.01 -5.77 1.95
N TRP A 343 10.02 -4.91 1.70
CA TRP A 343 8.99 -5.15 0.68
C TRP A 343 9.55 -5.33 -0.73
N GLY A 344 10.67 -4.68 -1.08
CA GLY A 344 11.27 -4.75 -2.40
C GLY A 344 11.95 -6.09 -2.68
N THR A 345 12.55 -6.70 -1.66
CA THR A 345 13.34 -7.94 -1.77
C THR A 345 12.54 -9.18 -1.38
N ASP A 346 11.42 -9.03 -0.66
CA ASP A 346 10.56 -10.16 -0.31
C ASP A 346 9.83 -10.69 -1.55
N ALA A 347 10.10 -11.96 -1.87
CA ALA A 347 9.57 -12.66 -3.04
C ALA A 347 8.03 -12.77 -3.05
N ALA A 348 7.37 -12.59 -1.92
CA ALA A 348 5.91 -12.61 -1.80
C ALA A 348 5.26 -11.27 -2.19
N PHE A 349 6.05 -10.18 -2.34
CA PHE A 349 5.49 -8.85 -2.60
C PHE A 349 6.14 -8.13 -3.78
N LEU A 350 7.48 -8.08 -3.85
CA LEU A 350 8.28 -7.41 -4.89
C LEU A 350 7.94 -5.92 -5.03
N GLY A 351 7.70 -5.25 -3.89
CA GLY A 351 7.40 -3.83 -3.77
C GLY A 351 6.39 -3.50 -2.70
N ALA A 352 6.18 -2.22 -2.43
CA ALA A 352 5.28 -1.72 -1.38
C ALA A 352 3.83 -1.62 -1.84
N TYR A 353 3.55 -0.87 -2.90
CA TYR A 353 2.23 -0.76 -3.55
C TYR A 353 2.35 -0.33 -5.01
N ALA A 354 1.28 -0.59 -5.77
CA ALA A 354 1.26 -0.35 -7.21
C ALA A 354 0.99 1.12 -7.55
N TYR A 355 1.65 1.60 -8.59
CA TYR A 355 1.36 2.88 -9.23
C TYR A 355 1.11 2.66 -10.73
N ALA A 356 0.53 3.64 -11.41
CA ALA A 356 0.48 3.65 -12.86
C ALA A 356 1.39 4.76 -13.41
N GLY A 357 2.11 4.45 -14.48
CA GLY A 357 2.90 5.43 -15.24
C GLY A 357 2.02 6.32 -16.13
N PRO A 358 2.62 7.31 -16.80
CA PRO A 358 1.91 8.12 -17.78
C PRO A 358 1.23 7.27 -18.85
N GLY A 359 -0.08 7.44 -19.00
CA GLY A 359 -0.91 6.69 -19.95
C GLY A 359 -1.48 5.38 -19.44
N ASP A 360 -1.09 4.92 -18.25
CA ASP A 360 -1.49 3.61 -17.70
C ASP A 360 -2.54 3.70 -16.58
N ALA A 361 -3.04 4.89 -16.23
CA ALA A 361 -3.99 5.07 -15.11
C ALA A 361 -5.26 4.21 -15.25
N ASP A 362 -5.71 3.93 -16.47
CA ASP A 362 -6.90 3.10 -16.74
C ASP A 362 -6.65 1.60 -16.57
N GLU A 363 -5.39 1.15 -16.50
CA GLU A 363 -5.05 -0.27 -16.32
C GLU A 363 -5.52 -0.82 -14.96
N ARG A 364 -5.74 0.04 -13.96
CA ARG A 364 -6.41 -0.35 -12.70
C ARG A 364 -7.82 -0.88 -12.96
N GLY A 365 -8.58 -0.19 -13.82
CA GLY A 365 -9.92 -0.59 -14.22
C GLY A 365 -9.92 -1.86 -15.08
N VAL A 366 -8.95 -2.01 -15.98
CA VAL A 366 -8.78 -3.22 -16.79
C VAL A 366 -8.52 -4.43 -15.90
N LEU A 367 -7.62 -4.31 -14.91
CA LEU A 367 -7.32 -5.38 -13.97
C LEU A 367 -8.54 -5.71 -13.08
N ALA A 368 -9.23 -4.71 -12.54
CA ALA A 368 -10.44 -4.88 -11.73
C ALA A 368 -11.58 -5.56 -12.52
N ALA A 369 -11.73 -5.20 -13.80
CA ALA A 369 -12.75 -5.78 -14.68
C ALA A 369 -12.37 -7.15 -15.23
N ALA A 370 -11.12 -7.61 -15.10
CA ALA A 370 -10.66 -8.84 -15.68
C ALA A 370 -11.41 -10.06 -15.12
N PHE A 371 -11.90 -10.91 -16.03
CA PHE A 371 -12.63 -12.14 -15.66
C PHE A 371 -12.40 -13.24 -16.68
N PRO A 372 -11.16 -13.68 -16.87
CA PRO A 372 -10.82 -14.71 -17.85
C PRO A 372 -11.58 -16.00 -17.60
N GLY A 373 -12.26 -16.48 -18.67
CA GLY A 373 -13.05 -17.72 -18.66
C GLY A 373 -14.18 -17.75 -17.64
N GLU A 374 -14.60 -16.59 -17.13
CA GLU A 374 -15.58 -16.46 -16.04
C GLU A 374 -15.19 -17.27 -14.79
N ARG A 375 -13.87 -17.39 -14.51
CA ARG A 375 -13.32 -18.20 -13.42
C ARG A 375 -12.20 -17.53 -12.64
N LEU A 376 -11.47 -16.60 -13.26
CA LEU A 376 -10.39 -15.88 -12.61
C LEU A 376 -10.83 -14.45 -12.34
N VAL A 377 -10.75 -14.01 -11.10
CA VAL A 377 -10.97 -12.60 -10.70
C VAL A 377 -9.70 -12.11 -10.05
N PHE A 378 -9.31 -10.87 -10.35
CA PHE A 378 -8.17 -10.21 -9.74
C PHE A 378 -8.66 -9.19 -8.72
N ALA A 379 -8.01 -9.15 -7.56
CA ALA A 379 -8.32 -8.20 -6.49
C ALA A 379 -7.05 -7.78 -5.74
N GLY A 380 -7.11 -6.67 -5.07
CA GLY A 380 -6.01 -6.09 -4.32
C GLY A 380 -5.99 -4.57 -4.46
N GLU A 381 -5.03 -3.92 -3.81
CA GLU A 381 -4.92 -2.45 -3.81
C GLU A 381 -4.68 -1.87 -5.21
N ALA A 382 -4.04 -2.62 -6.10
CA ALA A 382 -3.77 -2.21 -7.46
C ALA A 382 -5.04 -2.10 -8.33
N ALA A 383 -6.06 -2.91 -8.06
CA ALA A 383 -7.30 -3.01 -8.82
C ALA A 383 -8.41 -2.10 -8.28
N ARG A 384 -8.08 -0.85 -7.91
CA ARG A 384 -9.06 0.16 -7.43
C ARG A 384 -9.09 1.37 -8.34
N THR A 385 -10.28 1.98 -8.48
CA THR A 385 -10.54 3.12 -9.37
C THR A 385 -11.32 4.25 -8.69
N ASP A 386 -11.59 4.12 -7.39
CA ASP A 386 -12.41 5.05 -6.60
C ASP A 386 -11.60 5.99 -5.70
N GLY A 387 -10.30 6.11 -5.96
CA GLY A 387 -9.40 6.95 -5.17
C GLY A 387 -8.75 6.26 -3.98
N LEU A 388 -9.03 4.99 -3.76
CA LEU A 388 -8.43 4.20 -2.66
C LEU A 388 -7.36 3.21 -3.14
N ALA A 389 -6.82 3.37 -4.36
CA ALA A 389 -5.70 2.53 -4.81
C ALA A 389 -4.48 2.69 -3.89
N GLY A 390 -3.69 1.64 -3.74
CA GLY A 390 -2.53 1.63 -2.86
C GLY A 390 -2.85 1.53 -1.35
N THR A 391 -4.13 1.49 -0.95
CA THR A 391 -4.54 1.52 0.46
C THR A 391 -5.09 0.18 0.97
N VAL A 392 -5.09 0.03 2.30
CA VAL A 392 -5.70 -1.12 3.00
C VAL A 392 -7.21 -1.15 2.78
N GLY A 393 -7.88 0.01 2.85
CA GLY A 393 -9.32 0.13 2.59
C GLY A 393 -9.68 -0.25 1.17
N GLY A 394 -8.88 0.20 0.19
CA GLY A 394 -9.04 -0.18 -1.21
C GLY A 394 -8.83 -1.68 -1.44
N ALA A 395 -7.84 -2.28 -0.80
CA ALA A 395 -7.63 -3.72 -0.85
C ALA A 395 -8.85 -4.49 -0.30
N TYR A 396 -9.41 -4.05 0.83
CA TYR A 396 -10.62 -4.65 1.41
C TYR A 396 -11.81 -4.59 0.44
N LEU A 397 -12.12 -3.40 -0.08
CA LEU A 397 -13.21 -3.19 -1.02
C LEU A 397 -13.05 -4.03 -2.29
N SER A 398 -11.84 -4.08 -2.85
CA SER A 398 -11.53 -4.89 -4.02
C SER A 398 -11.79 -6.38 -3.78
N GLY A 399 -11.42 -6.90 -2.59
CA GLY A 399 -11.70 -8.28 -2.20
C GLY A 399 -13.20 -8.57 -2.10
N VAL A 400 -13.98 -7.68 -1.48
CA VAL A 400 -15.43 -7.81 -1.37
C VAL A 400 -16.10 -7.78 -2.75
N GLU A 401 -15.67 -6.88 -3.63
CA GLU A 401 -16.20 -6.77 -4.99
C GLU A 401 -15.89 -8.01 -5.83
N ALA A 402 -14.68 -8.56 -5.72
CA ALA A 402 -14.30 -9.80 -6.39
C ALA A 402 -15.20 -10.98 -5.94
N ALA A 403 -15.46 -11.10 -4.64
CA ALA A 403 -16.37 -12.10 -4.11
C ALA A 403 -17.81 -11.89 -4.62
N ARG A 404 -18.33 -10.66 -4.57
CA ARG A 404 -19.66 -10.33 -5.08
C ARG A 404 -19.81 -10.62 -6.57
N ARG A 405 -18.77 -10.40 -7.36
CA ARG A 405 -18.77 -10.75 -8.79
C ARG A 405 -18.98 -12.23 -9.03
N LEU A 406 -18.31 -13.10 -8.29
CA LEU A 406 -18.52 -14.54 -8.38
C LEU A 406 -19.92 -14.95 -7.87
N LEU A 407 -20.39 -14.34 -6.79
CA LEU A 407 -21.73 -14.61 -6.25
C LEU A 407 -22.86 -14.22 -7.23
N ALA A 408 -22.65 -13.21 -8.07
CA ALA A 408 -23.62 -12.79 -9.10
C ALA A 408 -23.79 -13.81 -10.24
N LEU A 409 -22.90 -14.78 -10.40
CA LEU A 409 -23.02 -15.86 -11.39
C LEU A 409 -24.04 -16.94 -11.00
N ARG A 410 -24.70 -16.83 -9.87
CA ARG A 410 -25.69 -17.81 -9.38
C ARG A 410 -26.90 -17.89 -10.32
N PRO A 411 -27.26 -19.07 -10.85
CA PRO A 411 -28.53 -19.23 -11.54
C PRO A 411 -29.70 -18.95 -10.57
N GLY A 412 -30.42 -17.84 -10.77
CA GLY A 412 -31.61 -17.45 -10.01
C GLY A 412 -31.39 -16.62 -8.75
N GLY A 413 -30.20 -16.09 -8.51
CA GLY A 413 -29.89 -15.28 -7.32
C GLY A 413 -30.12 -13.78 -7.52
N GLY A 414 -31.26 -13.29 -7.03
CA GLY A 414 -31.40 -11.85 -6.73
C GLY A 414 -30.46 -11.46 -5.59
N LEU A 415 -29.74 -10.35 -5.74
CA LEU A 415 -28.88 -9.77 -4.69
C LEU A 415 -29.73 -9.42 -3.48
N HIS A 416 -29.68 -10.22 -2.41
CA HIS A 416 -29.98 -9.71 -1.08
C HIS A 416 -28.68 -9.14 -0.51
N PRO A 417 -28.62 -7.84 -0.20
CA PRO A 417 -27.47 -7.25 0.46
C PRO A 417 -27.47 -7.64 1.94
N PRO A 418 -26.50 -8.44 2.42
CA PRO A 418 -26.42 -8.76 3.84
C PRO A 418 -25.57 -7.79 4.66
N TYR A 419 -25.26 -6.60 4.18
CA TYR A 419 -24.61 -5.57 5.02
C TYR A 419 -24.93 -4.17 4.46
N ARG A 420 -25.70 -3.39 5.23
CA ARG A 420 -25.69 -1.93 5.23
C ARG A 420 -24.56 -1.49 6.13
#